data_f72de069e34aea11951afe5de8d42150
#
_entry.id   f72de069e34aea11951afe5de8d42150
#
_cell.length_a   1.000
_cell.length_b   1.000
_cell.length_c   1.000
_cell.angle_alpha   90.00
_cell.angle_beta   90.00
_cell.angle_gamma   90.00
#
_symmetry.space_group_name_H-M   'P 1'
#
loop_
_entity.id
_entity.type
_entity.pdbx_description
1 polymer ?
#
loop_
_entity_poly.entity_id
_entity_poly.type
_entity_poly.pdbx_seq_one_letter_code
_entity_poly.pdbx_strand_id
1 'polypeptide(L)'
;MKLLLAIYFFIIAIIQMGLLFGIYHYYRSQSLLKPNLYWMGSLLASVLALFVFGGGILTLDNIVNPGFNFTVSNTLFVVAVTLQALFCVSLNKTVSRSMLFAFCILTIVFTISFEFLRFNGNFEIRTVLVASYYCLFYVWQIIELIRTRKRAPSSQLAYLQYATYGELFFAIGRVVILAASTFTITEVNQIPQMLILSTIAQLVMNTLSYIAIGGYWAEQIAKANVKSNLENQEIKALLAERESLISSLLRANKTASTGALSASIAHELNQPLGATSLNIQFLQKKLTEGEISPVLEKEILDTLLADNQRAANIIRSLRSIFSEEKVVATKVDIGELLQTVLNIAKTEITAQKIQITRQLESGLIANVTAGEIQQILLNLINNAIQVLAASSRTDRVLSIEGHHIDGSIQISIADNGDGVPAEVQEHLFELLSSTKKSGMGLGLWLCKHIVTRHGGSIWFESLPQGGAKFVFKLPTEPNFTA
;
A
#
# COMPACT_ATOMS: atom_id res chain seq x y z
N MET A 1 11.07 1.70 -64.11
CA MET A 1 11.56 2.64 -63.09
C MET A 1 10.50 3.01 -62.05
N LYS A 2 9.29 3.47 -62.44
CA LYS A 2 8.19 3.84 -61.51
C LYS A 2 7.87 2.74 -60.48
N LEU A 3 7.65 1.50 -60.96
CA LEU A 3 7.34 0.36 -60.07
C LEU A 3 8.43 0.11 -59.02
N LEU A 4 9.68 0.09 -59.45
CA LEU A 4 10.81 -0.14 -58.56
C LEU A 4 10.89 0.94 -57.47
N LEU A 5 10.71 2.21 -57.86
CA LEU A 5 10.75 3.34 -56.95
C LEU A 5 9.58 3.27 -55.92
N ALA A 6 8.36 2.95 -56.37
CA ALA A 6 7.19 2.79 -55.51
C ALA A 6 7.39 1.63 -54.51
N ILE A 7 8.00 0.51 -54.91
CA ILE A 7 8.35 -0.61 -54.04
C ILE A 7 9.29 -0.16 -52.91
N TYR A 8 10.30 0.67 -53.20
CA TYR A 8 11.18 1.19 -52.13
C TYR A 8 10.40 2.01 -51.09
N PHE A 9 9.47 2.88 -51.52
CA PHE A 9 8.67 3.66 -50.57
C PHE A 9 7.77 2.75 -49.73
N PHE A 10 7.16 1.71 -50.32
CA PHE A 10 6.33 0.77 -49.59
C PHE A 10 7.14 -0.08 -48.61
N ILE A 11 8.35 -0.56 -48.98
CA ILE A 11 9.22 -1.29 -48.05
C ILE A 11 9.57 -0.45 -46.86
N ILE A 12 9.99 0.80 -47.06
CA ILE A 12 10.33 1.72 -45.97
C ILE A 12 9.09 2.01 -45.08
N ALA A 13 7.92 2.21 -45.72
CA ALA A 13 6.66 2.40 -44.99
C ALA A 13 6.32 1.21 -44.09
N ILE A 14 6.46 -0.02 -44.63
CA ILE A 14 6.21 -1.25 -43.86
C ILE A 14 7.19 -1.38 -42.69
N ILE A 15 8.49 -1.07 -42.90
CA ILE A 15 9.50 -1.08 -41.80
C ILE A 15 9.12 -0.06 -40.72
N GLN A 16 8.79 1.17 -41.10
CA GLN A 16 8.38 2.22 -40.16
C GLN A 16 7.05 1.88 -39.45
N MET A 17 6.10 1.26 -40.16
CA MET A 17 4.85 0.78 -39.59
C MET A 17 5.08 -0.34 -38.56
N GLY A 18 5.97 -1.30 -38.85
CA GLY A 18 6.38 -2.34 -37.92
C GLY A 18 7.01 -1.74 -36.66
N LEU A 19 7.85 -0.71 -36.82
CA LEU A 19 8.42 0.03 -35.70
C LEU A 19 7.33 0.72 -34.86
N LEU A 20 6.36 1.38 -35.49
CA LEU A 20 5.25 2.05 -34.82
C LEU A 20 4.41 1.06 -33.98
N PHE A 21 4.06 -0.09 -34.53
CA PHE A 21 3.31 -1.13 -33.83
C PHE A 21 4.11 -1.76 -32.69
N GLY A 22 5.39 -2.05 -32.92
CA GLY A 22 6.28 -2.61 -31.89
C GLY A 22 6.42 -1.67 -30.69
N ILE A 23 6.60 -0.40 -30.95
CA ILE A 23 6.68 0.64 -29.93
C ILE A 23 5.34 0.78 -29.19
N TYR A 24 4.24 0.89 -29.90
CA TYR A 24 2.90 1.00 -29.29
C TYR A 24 2.60 -0.19 -28.39
N HIS A 25 2.87 -1.41 -28.83
CA HIS A 25 2.65 -2.62 -28.04
C HIS A 25 3.53 -2.66 -26.79
N TYR A 26 4.82 -2.35 -26.91
CA TYR A 26 5.75 -2.30 -25.81
C TYR A 26 5.35 -1.27 -24.75
N TYR A 27 4.95 -0.06 -25.17
CA TYR A 27 4.54 0.99 -24.24
C TYR A 27 3.18 0.78 -23.59
N ARG A 28 2.27 0.11 -24.25
CA ARG A 28 0.98 -0.24 -23.66
C ARG A 28 1.14 -1.16 -22.44
N SER A 29 2.18 -1.98 -22.41
CA SER A 29 2.50 -2.88 -21.30
C SER A 29 3.27 -2.21 -20.16
N GLN A 30 3.77 -0.97 -20.36
CA GLN A 30 4.57 -0.24 -19.38
C GLN A 30 3.74 0.83 -18.68
N SER A 31 3.75 0.84 -17.34
CA SER A 31 3.00 1.82 -16.53
C SER A 31 3.81 3.09 -16.19
N LEU A 32 5.15 3.03 -16.25
CA LEU A 32 6.04 4.05 -15.68
C LEU A 32 6.29 5.27 -16.57
N LEU A 33 6.37 5.10 -17.90
CA LEU A 33 6.66 6.19 -18.83
C LEU A 33 5.79 6.09 -20.07
N LYS A 34 4.99 7.13 -20.33
CA LYS A 34 4.20 7.24 -21.57
C LYS A 34 5.08 7.68 -22.73
N PRO A 35 4.85 7.16 -23.97
CA PRO A 35 5.58 7.60 -25.15
C PRO A 35 5.32 9.08 -25.44
N ASN A 36 6.34 9.75 -25.98
CA ASN A 36 6.20 11.14 -26.39
C ASN A 36 5.31 11.24 -27.65
N LEU A 37 4.23 12.00 -27.55
CA LEU A 37 3.23 12.14 -28.63
C LEU A 37 3.82 12.76 -29.92
N TYR A 38 4.80 13.66 -29.80
CA TYR A 38 5.43 14.27 -30.97
C TYR A 38 6.17 13.23 -31.79
N TRP A 39 6.92 12.35 -31.14
CA TRP A 39 7.63 11.30 -31.84
C TRP A 39 6.69 10.28 -32.50
N MET A 40 5.67 9.81 -31.78
CA MET A 40 4.69 8.87 -32.34
C MET A 40 3.90 9.48 -33.49
N GLY A 41 3.49 10.74 -33.35
CA GLY A 41 2.83 11.49 -34.40
C GLY A 41 3.73 11.69 -35.63
N SER A 42 5.03 11.97 -35.44
CA SER A 42 6.02 12.06 -36.51
C SER A 42 6.14 10.76 -37.29
N LEU A 43 6.30 9.63 -36.59
CA LEU A 43 6.42 8.32 -37.21
C LEU A 43 5.15 7.94 -37.97
N LEU A 44 3.97 8.20 -37.41
CA LEU A 44 2.69 7.96 -38.07
C LEU A 44 2.55 8.82 -39.36
N ALA A 45 2.88 10.12 -39.26
CA ALA A 45 2.84 11.02 -40.42
C ALA A 45 3.81 10.57 -41.54
N SER A 46 5.02 10.11 -41.14
CA SER A 46 6.00 9.56 -42.10
C SER A 46 5.50 8.30 -42.80
N VAL A 47 4.91 7.35 -42.07
CA VAL A 47 4.30 6.13 -42.63
C VAL A 47 3.23 6.49 -43.64
N LEU A 48 2.29 7.36 -43.27
CA LEU A 48 1.21 7.80 -44.15
C LEU A 48 1.76 8.53 -45.39
N ALA A 49 2.75 9.40 -45.23
CA ALA A 49 3.42 10.10 -46.31
C ALA A 49 4.04 9.12 -47.33
N LEU A 50 4.76 8.11 -46.84
CA LEU A 50 5.39 7.08 -47.68
C LEU A 50 4.39 6.28 -48.49
N PHE A 51 3.26 5.86 -47.87
CA PHE A 51 2.20 5.16 -48.62
C PHE A 51 1.54 6.02 -49.68
N VAL A 52 1.21 7.27 -49.34
CA VAL A 52 0.57 8.20 -50.31
C VAL A 52 1.54 8.54 -51.43
N PHE A 53 2.82 8.76 -51.14
CA PHE A 53 3.84 9.09 -52.11
C PHE A 53 4.12 7.89 -53.03
N GLY A 54 4.30 6.69 -52.49
CA GLY A 54 4.49 5.45 -53.25
C GLY A 54 3.32 5.13 -54.18
N GLY A 55 2.08 5.28 -53.70
CA GLY A 55 0.88 5.17 -54.52
C GLY A 55 0.83 6.24 -55.61
N GLY A 56 1.24 7.45 -55.31
CA GLY A 56 1.34 8.56 -56.25
C GLY A 56 2.30 8.30 -57.40
N ILE A 57 3.45 7.65 -57.12
CA ILE A 57 4.43 7.30 -58.16
C ILE A 57 3.84 6.29 -59.14
N LEU A 58 3.03 5.33 -58.70
CA LEU A 58 2.40 4.34 -59.60
C LEU A 58 1.42 4.98 -60.57
N THR A 59 0.70 6.02 -60.15
CA THR A 59 -0.31 6.75 -60.92
C THR A 59 0.23 8.01 -61.60
N LEU A 60 1.56 8.22 -61.55
CA LEU A 60 2.19 9.40 -62.10
C LEU A 60 2.26 9.30 -63.62
N ASP A 61 1.45 10.04 -64.32
CA ASP A 61 1.47 10.11 -65.80
C ASP A 61 2.43 11.18 -66.29
N ASN A 62 2.46 12.32 -65.62
CA ASN A 62 3.28 13.44 -66.00
C ASN A 62 3.97 14.07 -64.75
N ILE A 63 5.28 14.29 -64.84
CA ILE A 63 6.06 14.89 -63.77
C ILE A 63 5.90 16.43 -63.69
N VAL A 64 5.51 17.06 -64.78
CA VAL A 64 5.26 18.50 -64.84
C VAL A 64 4.04 18.87 -64.00
N ASN A 65 2.94 18.12 -64.16
CA ASN A 65 1.71 18.33 -63.40
C ASN A 65 1.36 17.07 -62.57
N PRO A 66 2.04 16.83 -61.45
CA PRO A 66 1.75 15.66 -60.63
C PRO A 66 0.38 15.77 -59.96
N GLY A 67 -0.21 14.63 -59.61
CA GLY A 67 -1.49 14.58 -58.93
C GLY A 67 -1.47 15.23 -57.55
N PHE A 68 -2.64 15.53 -56.96
CA PHE A 68 -2.80 16.15 -55.65
C PHE A 68 -2.23 15.30 -54.51
N ASN A 69 -2.12 13.99 -54.67
CA ASN A 69 -1.47 13.05 -53.74
C ASN A 69 -0.02 13.44 -53.45
N PHE A 70 0.70 14.11 -54.35
CA PHE A 70 2.06 14.63 -54.05
C PHE A 70 2.03 15.84 -53.16
N THR A 71 1.02 16.68 -53.15
CA THR A 71 0.82 17.77 -52.20
C THR A 71 0.53 17.17 -50.82
N VAL A 72 -0.38 16.20 -50.71
CA VAL A 72 -0.72 15.52 -49.48
C VAL A 72 0.51 14.84 -48.86
N SER A 73 1.24 14.04 -49.65
CA SER A 73 2.42 13.32 -49.14
C SER A 73 3.55 14.21 -48.70
N ASN A 74 3.88 15.27 -49.46
CA ASN A 74 4.93 16.22 -49.05
C ASN A 74 4.53 17.04 -47.82
N THR A 75 3.24 17.40 -47.68
CA THR A 75 2.73 18.01 -46.44
C THR A 75 2.88 17.07 -45.26
N LEU A 76 2.52 15.79 -45.38
CA LEU A 76 2.69 14.80 -44.34
C LEU A 76 4.18 14.60 -43.94
N PHE A 77 5.10 14.62 -44.91
CA PHE A 77 6.53 14.56 -44.63
C PHE A 77 7.02 15.81 -43.89
N VAL A 78 6.52 17.02 -44.23
CA VAL A 78 6.85 18.24 -43.49
C VAL A 78 6.29 18.18 -42.05
N VAL A 79 5.06 17.66 -41.86
CA VAL A 79 4.49 17.40 -40.56
C VAL A 79 5.37 16.43 -39.77
N ALA A 80 5.83 15.34 -40.39
CA ALA A 80 6.69 14.37 -39.74
C ALA A 80 8.00 15.00 -39.25
N VAL A 81 8.71 15.70 -40.08
CA VAL A 81 9.98 16.39 -39.72
C VAL A 81 9.76 17.47 -38.65
N THR A 82 8.64 18.19 -38.72
CA THR A 82 8.25 19.19 -37.72
C THR A 82 8.00 18.56 -36.36
N LEU A 83 7.24 17.49 -36.31
CA LEU A 83 6.96 16.77 -35.08
C LEU A 83 8.22 16.13 -34.49
N GLN A 84 9.15 15.66 -35.33
CA GLN A 84 10.46 15.17 -34.88
C GLN A 84 11.32 16.32 -34.27
N ALA A 85 11.27 17.51 -34.87
CA ALA A 85 11.92 18.68 -34.28
C ALA A 85 11.29 19.08 -32.95
N LEU A 86 9.97 19.04 -32.82
CA LEU A 86 9.25 19.27 -31.55
C LEU A 86 9.61 18.22 -30.49
N PHE A 87 9.82 16.98 -30.91
CA PHE A 87 10.35 15.95 -30.00
C PHE A 87 11.72 16.36 -29.47
N CYS A 88 12.66 16.75 -30.32
CA CYS A 88 13.99 17.19 -29.89
C CYS A 88 13.92 18.42 -28.96
N VAL A 89 13.03 19.38 -29.22
CA VAL A 89 12.76 20.52 -28.32
C VAL A 89 12.22 20.06 -26.99
N SER A 90 11.30 19.08 -26.99
CA SER A 90 10.65 18.56 -25.76
C SER A 90 11.63 17.88 -24.80
N LEU A 91 12.80 17.47 -25.26
CA LEU A 91 13.87 16.93 -24.41
C LEU A 91 14.56 18.03 -23.58
N ASN A 92 14.50 19.28 -24.02
CA ASN A 92 15.18 20.42 -23.36
C ASN A 92 14.23 21.33 -22.60
N LYS A 93 13.01 21.51 -23.10
CA LYS A 93 12.00 22.44 -22.56
C LYS A 93 10.59 22.03 -22.93
N THR A 94 9.62 22.51 -22.17
CA THR A 94 8.20 22.33 -22.51
C THR A 94 7.88 23.07 -23.79
N VAL A 95 7.18 22.40 -24.71
CA VAL A 95 6.74 23.00 -25.98
C VAL A 95 5.59 23.95 -25.68
N SER A 96 5.76 25.25 -26.02
CA SER A 96 4.72 26.26 -25.79
C SER A 96 3.60 26.19 -26.84
N ARG A 97 2.40 26.68 -26.49
CA ARG A 97 1.28 26.78 -27.43
C ARG A 97 1.59 27.70 -28.62
N SER A 98 2.33 28.78 -28.38
CA SER A 98 2.78 29.70 -29.44
C SER A 98 3.70 29.02 -30.45
N MET A 99 4.59 28.12 -29.98
CA MET A 99 5.45 27.34 -30.86
C MET A 99 4.63 26.36 -31.71
N LEU A 100 3.68 25.64 -31.12
CA LEU A 100 2.77 24.74 -31.87
C LEU A 100 1.98 25.52 -32.93
N PHE A 101 1.46 26.70 -32.59
CA PHE A 101 0.74 27.56 -33.53
C PHE A 101 1.63 28.03 -34.65
N ALA A 102 2.87 28.44 -34.38
CA ALA A 102 3.82 28.84 -35.40
C ALA A 102 4.15 27.70 -36.37
N PHE A 103 4.27 26.47 -35.87
CA PHE A 103 4.48 25.30 -36.74
C PHE A 103 3.25 24.94 -37.58
N CYS A 104 2.04 25.08 -37.04
CA CYS A 104 0.82 24.91 -37.82
C CYS A 104 0.76 25.92 -39.01
N ILE A 105 1.07 27.20 -38.70
CA ILE A 105 1.12 28.23 -39.76
C ILE A 105 2.19 27.87 -40.81
N LEU A 106 3.40 27.50 -40.39
CA LEU A 106 4.49 27.15 -41.28
C LEU A 106 4.13 25.96 -42.21
N THR A 107 3.44 24.95 -41.68
CA THR A 107 2.94 23.81 -42.42
C THR A 107 1.86 24.22 -43.42
N ILE A 108 0.92 25.10 -43.05
CA ILE A 108 -0.11 25.65 -43.95
C ILE A 108 0.54 26.46 -45.06
N VAL A 109 1.50 27.33 -44.75
CA VAL A 109 2.24 28.11 -45.73
C VAL A 109 2.97 27.20 -46.72
N PHE A 110 3.64 26.14 -46.19
CA PHE A 110 4.29 25.15 -47.05
C PHE A 110 3.26 24.49 -48.03
N THR A 111 2.14 24.02 -47.48
CA THR A 111 1.12 23.32 -48.26
C THR A 111 0.57 24.20 -49.40
N ILE A 112 0.26 25.46 -49.10
CA ILE A 112 -0.24 26.43 -50.10
C ILE A 112 0.86 26.72 -51.13
N SER A 113 2.09 26.94 -50.69
CA SER A 113 3.24 27.21 -51.61
C SER A 113 3.53 26.01 -52.50
N PHE A 114 3.48 24.79 -51.98
CA PHE A 114 3.71 23.58 -52.74
C PHE A 114 2.58 23.34 -53.76
N GLU A 115 1.30 23.56 -53.36
CA GLU A 115 0.16 23.42 -54.27
C GLU A 115 0.19 24.45 -55.39
N PHE A 116 0.57 25.71 -55.07
CA PHE A 116 0.78 26.72 -56.10
C PHE A 116 1.87 26.30 -57.09
N LEU A 117 3.02 25.81 -56.61
CA LEU A 117 4.13 25.34 -57.44
C LEU A 117 3.81 24.02 -58.18
N ARG A 118 2.85 23.25 -57.72
CA ARG A 118 2.36 22.05 -58.43
C ARG A 118 1.78 22.40 -59.77
N PHE A 119 1.05 23.52 -59.89
CA PHE A 119 0.45 24.00 -61.13
C PHE A 119 1.38 24.91 -61.92
N ASN A 120 2.15 25.76 -61.28
CA ASN A 120 2.89 26.86 -61.93
C ASN A 120 4.42 26.68 -61.92
N GLY A 121 4.92 25.65 -61.19
CA GLY A 121 6.35 25.41 -61.05
C GLY A 121 6.82 24.16 -61.78
N ASN A 122 8.12 24.06 -61.95
CA ASN A 122 8.77 22.86 -62.47
C ASN A 122 9.16 21.90 -61.34
N PHE A 123 9.62 20.68 -61.70
CA PHE A 123 10.02 19.64 -60.74
C PHE A 123 11.13 20.11 -59.82
N GLU A 124 12.13 20.86 -60.35
CA GLU A 124 13.30 21.33 -59.62
C GLU A 124 12.90 22.28 -58.49
N ILE A 125 12.07 23.31 -58.80
CA ILE A 125 11.63 24.29 -57.78
C ILE A 125 10.84 23.62 -56.65
N ARG A 126 9.93 22.69 -56.98
CA ARG A 126 9.19 21.92 -55.96
C ARG A 126 10.11 21.12 -55.06
N THR A 127 11.12 20.43 -55.65
CA THR A 127 12.08 19.62 -54.90
C THR A 127 12.98 20.48 -54.01
N VAL A 128 13.42 21.66 -54.52
CA VAL A 128 14.21 22.64 -53.72
C VAL A 128 13.38 23.19 -52.59
N LEU A 129 12.09 23.51 -52.75
CA LEU A 129 11.23 23.96 -51.67
C LEU A 129 11.19 22.94 -50.55
N VAL A 130 10.90 21.66 -50.86
CA VAL A 130 10.84 20.55 -49.86
C VAL A 130 12.19 20.40 -49.16
N ALA A 131 13.28 20.36 -49.93
CA ALA A 131 14.64 20.22 -49.33
C ALA A 131 15.01 21.38 -48.41
N SER A 132 14.63 22.62 -48.74
CA SER A 132 14.89 23.81 -47.92
C SER A 132 14.16 23.74 -46.59
N TYR A 133 12.89 23.29 -46.55
CA TYR A 133 12.15 23.05 -45.31
C TYR A 133 12.83 21.98 -44.45
N TYR A 134 13.27 20.90 -45.07
CA TYR A 134 13.95 19.82 -44.34
C TYR A 134 15.28 20.33 -43.73
N CYS A 135 16.06 21.06 -44.50
CA CYS A 135 17.32 21.64 -43.97
C CYS A 135 17.11 22.53 -42.73
N LEU A 136 16.06 23.39 -42.75
CA LEU A 136 15.69 24.23 -41.66
C LEU A 136 15.42 23.40 -40.36
N PHE A 137 14.60 22.37 -40.47
CA PHE A 137 14.22 21.54 -39.34
C PHE A 137 15.35 20.62 -38.87
N TYR A 138 16.16 20.07 -39.77
CA TYR A 138 17.34 19.26 -39.39
C TYR A 138 18.41 20.07 -38.65
N VAL A 139 18.70 21.27 -39.11
CA VAL A 139 19.62 22.19 -38.40
C VAL A 139 19.09 22.47 -37.00
N TRP A 140 17.79 22.73 -36.85
CA TRP A 140 17.21 22.95 -35.54
C TRP A 140 17.26 21.70 -34.66
N GLN A 141 16.93 20.54 -35.15
CA GLN A 141 17.06 19.26 -34.44
C GLN A 141 18.50 19.04 -33.95
N ILE A 142 19.50 19.27 -34.78
CA ILE A 142 20.91 19.14 -34.46
C ILE A 142 21.28 20.07 -33.28
N ILE A 143 20.85 21.35 -33.31
CA ILE A 143 21.09 22.29 -32.23
C ILE A 143 20.50 21.82 -30.91
N GLU A 144 19.25 21.37 -30.94
CA GLU A 144 18.59 20.88 -29.70
C GLU A 144 19.22 19.57 -29.21
N LEU A 145 19.62 18.65 -30.08
CA LEU A 145 20.32 17.42 -29.70
C LEU A 145 21.69 17.66 -29.08
N ILE A 146 22.46 18.64 -29.62
CA ILE A 146 23.73 19.04 -29.01
C ILE A 146 23.53 19.57 -27.59
N ARG A 147 22.47 20.39 -27.38
CA ARG A 147 22.11 20.91 -26.05
C ARG A 147 21.72 19.81 -25.09
N THR A 148 20.89 18.87 -25.54
CA THR A 148 20.44 17.74 -24.72
C THR A 148 21.59 16.85 -24.30
N ARG A 149 22.46 16.46 -25.24
CA ARG A 149 23.62 15.60 -24.97
C ARG A 149 24.65 16.20 -24.04
N LYS A 150 24.80 17.51 -24.01
CA LYS A 150 25.67 18.20 -23.04
C LYS A 150 25.12 18.08 -21.61
N ARG A 151 23.79 17.96 -21.42
CA ARG A 151 23.13 17.85 -20.10
C ARG A 151 22.95 16.41 -19.65
N ALA A 152 22.56 15.53 -20.57
CA ALA A 152 22.27 14.13 -20.32
C ALA A 152 22.89 13.28 -21.45
N PRO A 153 24.13 12.81 -21.30
CA PRO A 153 24.78 12.00 -22.31
C PRO A 153 24.05 10.66 -22.47
N SER A 154 23.75 10.32 -23.73
CA SER A 154 23.13 9.06 -24.15
C SER A 154 23.70 8.65 -25.49
N SER A 155 24.06 7.37 -25.62
CA SER A 155 24.52 6.81 -26.88
C SER A 155 23.43 6.84 -27.96
N GLN A 156 22.18 6.65 -27.55
CA GLN A 156 21.04 6.66 -28.49
C GLN A 156 20.79 8.06 -29.06
N LEU A 157 20.92 9.09 -28.23
CA LEU A 157 20.88 10.49 -28.73
C LEU A 157 22.06 10.83 -29.63
N ALA A 158 23.22 10.19 -29.45
CA ALA A 158 24.33 10.33 -30.38
C ALA A 158 24.00 9.71 -31.74
N TYR A 159 23.43 8.52 -31.78
CA TYR A 159 22.99 7.89 -33.02
C TYR A 159 21.91 8.71 -33.72
N LEU A 160 20.95 9.26 -32.98
CA LEU A 160 19.95 10.18 -33.52
C LEU A 160 20.61 11.40 -34.18
N GLN A 161 21.60 11.99 -33.52
CA GLN A 161 22.33 13.15 -34.04
C GLN A 161 23.10 12.81 -35.32
N TYR A 162 23.78 11.65 -35.40
CA TYR A 162 24.47 11.20 -36.60
C TYR A 162 23.50 10.92 -37.75
N ALA A 163 22.36 10.30 -37.47
CA ALA A 163 21.32 10.08 -38.48
C ALA A 163 20.77 11.41 -39.00
N THR A 164 20.53 12.42 -38.12
CA THR A 164 20.09 13.75 -38.54
C THR A 164 21.14 14.52 -39.35
N TYR A 165 22.44 14.31 -39.08
CA TYR A 165 23.49 14.81 -39.96
C TYR A 165 23.43 14.20 -41.34
N GLY A 166 23.19 12.88 -41.42
CA GLY A 166 22.97 12.19 -42.71
C GLY A 166 21.75 12.73 -43.46
N GLU A 167 20.63 12.91 -42.75
CA GLU A 167 19.41 13.51 -43.35
C GLU A 167 19.67 14.92 -43.93
N LEU A 168 20.40 15.76 -43.17
CA LEU A 168 20.78 17.09 -43.62
C LEU A 168 21.72 17.04 -44.83
N PHE A 169 22.72 16.17 -44.79
CA PHE A 169 23.67 15.99 -45.89
C PHE A 169 22.94 15.61 -47.18
N PHE A 170 22.02 14.66 -47.18
CA PHE A 170 21.26 14.25 -48.36
C PHE A 170 20.22 15.30 -48.79
N ALA A 171 19.64 16.05 -47.85
CA ALA A 171 18.76 17.18 -48.21
C ALA A 171 19.51 18.28 -48.96
N ILE A 172 20.70 18.67 -48.46
CA ILE A 172 21.57 19.63 -49.16
C ILE A 172 22.02 19.06 -50.51
N GLY A 173 22.43 17.77 -50.52
CA GLY A 173 22.85 17.09 -51.77
C GLY A 173 21.81 17.14 -52.88
N ARG A 174 20.51 17.02 -52.54
CA ARG A 174 19.44 17.20 -53.54
C ARG A 174 19.41 18.60 -54.14
N VAL A 175 19.58 19.63 -53.36
CA VAL A 175 19.65 21.02 -53.86
C VAL A 175 20.85 21.21 -54.77
N VAL A 176 22.01 20.69 -54.38
CA VAL A 176 23.26 20.80 -55.18
C VAL A 176 23.11 20.03 -56.51
N ILE A 177 22.59 18.79 -56.51
CA ILE A 177 22.39 18.01 -57.73
C ILE A 177 21.45 18.70 -58.69
N LEU A 178 20.36 19.29 -58.19
CA LEU A 178 19.44 20.04 -59.03
C LEU A 178 20.03 21.36 -59.56
N ALA A 179 20.77 22.07 -58.78
CA ALA A 179 21.48 23.30 -59.21
C ALA A 179 22.55 23.03 -60.27
N ALA A 180 23.16 21.85 -60.25
CA ALA A 180 24.15 21.42 -61.26
C ALA A 180 23.49 20.84 -62.52
N SER A 181 22.16 20.57 -62.53
CA SER A 181 21.47 20.07 -63.70
C SER A 181 21.28 21.19 -64.74
N THR A 182 21.68 20.95 -65.98
CA THR A 182 21.64 21.95 -67.08
C THR A 182 20.36 21.89 -67.91
N PHE A 183 19.42 20.99 -67.59
CA PHE A 183 18.17 20.79 -68.32
C PHE A 183 16.99 20.68 -67.36
N THR A 184 15.81 21.07 -67.87
CA THR A 184 14.54 20.92 -67.13
C THR A 184 14.05 19.48 -67.21
N ILE A 185 13.68 18.92 -66.03
CA ILE A 185 13.19 17.54 -65.90
C ILE A 185 11.68 17.51 -66.21
N THR A 186 11.33 16.97 -67.38
CA THR A 186 9.93 16.86 -67.86
C THR A 186 9.40 15.43 -67.82
N GLU A 187 10.29 14.43 -67.80
CA GLU A 187 9.94 13.02 -67.77
C GLU A 187 10.63 12.30 -66.57
N VAL A 188 10.00 11.24 -66.10
CA VAL A 188 10.51 10.43 -64.98
C VAL A 188 11.88 9.79 -65.31
N ASN A 189 12.13 9.48 -66.59
CA ASN A 189 13.40 8.89 -67.02
C ASN A 189 14.57 9.90 -67.04
N GLN A 190 14.28 11.20 -67.00
CA GLN A 190 15.29 12.28 -66.95
C GLN A 190 15.74 12.59 -65.52
N ILE A 191 15.10 12.03 -64.48
CA ILE A 191 15.51 12.24 -63.10
C ILE A 191 16.92 11.69 -62.89
N PRO A 192 17.87 12.53 -62.44
CA PRO A 192 19.23 12.05 -62.20
C PRO A 192 19.25 10.88 -61.20
N GLN A 193 20.00 9.83 -61.52
CA GLN A 193 20.11 8.65 -60.66
C GLN A 193 20.61 9.05 -59.25
N MET A 194 21.54 9.99 -59.17
CA MET A 194 22.06 10.52 -57.90
C MET A 194 20.99 11.21 -57.04
N LEU A 195 19.99 11.84 -57.65
CA LEU A 195 18.84 12.44 -56.94
C LEU A 195 17.93 11.35 -56.33
N ILE A 196 17.67 10.27 -57.05
CA ILE A 196 16.92 9.11 -56.57
C ILE A 196 17.68 8.46 -55.41
N LEU A 197 18.97 8.19 -55.58
CA LEU A 197 19.82 7.57 -54.56
C LEU A 197 19.86 8.43 -53.28
N SER A 198 20.06 9.74 -53.43
CA SER A 198 20.05 10.72 -52.34
C SER A 198 18.72 10.72 -51.59
N THR A 199 17.58 10.61 -52.30
CA THR A 199 16.26 10.54 -51.69
C THR A 199 16.07 9.25 -50.87
N ILE A 200 16.42 8.10 -51.45
CA ILE A 200 16.37 6.82 -50.75
C ILE A 200 17.27 6.80 -49.52
N ALA A 201 18.51 7.28 -49.64
CA ALA A 201 19.45 7.33 -48.56
C ALA A 201 18.95 8.25 -47.42
N GLN A 202 18.31 9.38 -47.73
CA GLN A 202 17.69 10.22 -46.71
C GLN A 202 16.55 9.50 -45.99
N LEU A 203 15.69 8.75 -46.67
CA LEU A 203 14.62 7.99 -46.03
C LEU A 203 15.13 6.85 -45.15
N VAL A 204 16.27 6.22 -45.52
CA VAL A 204 16.96 5.28 -44.67
C VAL A 204 17.51 5.96 -43.41
N MET A 205 18.16 7.13 -43.53
CA MET A 205 18.61 7.89 -42.36
C MET A 205 17.46 8.32 -41.45
N ASN A 206 16.32 8.71 -42.03
CA ASN A 206 15.11 9.01 -41.26
C ASN A 206 14.59 7.80 -40.49
N THR A 207 14.61 6.61 -41.09
CA THR A 207 14.25 5.37 -40.41
C THR A 207 15.20 5.06 -39.23
N LEU A 208 16.52 5.28 -39.44
CA LEU A 208 17.53 5.15 -38.38
C LEU A 208 17.29 6.17 -37.26
N SER A 209 16.86 7.39 -37.57
CA SER A 209 16.46 8.38 -36.57
C SER A 209 15.31 7.87 -35.70
N TYR A 210 14.29 7.27 -36.27
CA TYR A 210 13.18 6.68 -35.49
C TYR A 210 13.63 5.50 -34.61
N ILE A 211 14.53 4.66 -35.12
CA ILE A 211 15.11 3.55 -34.34
C ILE A 211 15.92 4.11 -33.16
N ALA A 212 16.72 5.14 -33.38
CA ALA A 212 17.51 5.78 -32.31
C ALA A 212 16.61 6.44 -31.24
N ILE A 213 15.51 7.07 -31.62
CA ILE A 213 14.51 7.60 -30.68
C ILE A 213 13.88 6.47 -29.87
N GLY A 214 13.51 5.36 -30.51
CA GLY A 214 12.99 4.17 -29.82
C GLY A 214 13.98 3.59 -28.81
N GLY A 215 15.25 3.51 -29.19
CA GLY A 215 16.34 3.08 -28.31
C GLY A 215 16.55 4.02 -27.13
N TYR A 216 16.44 5.34 -27.33
CA TYR A 216 16.49 6.33 -26.25
C TYR A 216 15.37 6.11 -25.23
N TRP A 217 14.14 5.89 -25.70
CA TRP A 217 13.03 5.60 -24.81
C TRP A 217 13.21 4.29 -24.05
N ALA A 218 13.70 3.26 -24.68
CA ALA A 218 14.01 1.99 -24.01
C ALA A 218 15.07 2.20 -22.90
N GLU A 219 16.08 3.03 -23.18
CA GLU A 219 17.09 3.43 -22.18
C GLU A 219 16.46 4.18 -21.00
N GLN A 220 15.54 5.12 -21.23
CA GLN A 220 14.85 5.86 -20.17
C GLN A 220 13.97 4.94 -19.30
N ILE A 221 13.23 4.01 -19.92
CA ILE A 221 12.43 3.01 -19.19
C ILE A 221 13.32 2.12 -18.33
N ALA A 222 14.43 1.63 -18.86
CA ALA A 222 15.37 0.81 -18.10
C ALA A 222 15.91 1.55 -16.87
N LYS A 223 16.29 2.83 -17.03
CA LYS A 223 16.74 3.69 -15.92
C LYS A 223 15.63 3.90 -14.87
N ALA A 224 14.39 4.15 -15.31
CA ALA A 224 13.26 4.31 -14.40
C ALA A 224 12.94 3.02 -13.62
N ASN A 225 13.01 1.87 -14.28
CA ASN A 225 12.79 0.57 -13.62
C ASN A 225 13.88 0.27 -12.57
N VAL A 226 15.15 0.52 -12.89
CA VAL A 226 16.26 0.35 -11.92
C VAL A 226 16.04 1.24 -10.71
N LYS A 227 15.72 2.52 -10.92
CA LYS A 227 15.45 3.47 -9.83
C LYS A 227 14.28 3.01 -8.95
N SER A 228 13.17 2.62 -9.56
CA SER A 228 11.98 2.12 -8.83
C SER A 228 12.28 0.85 -8.02
N ASN A 229 13.08 -0.06 -8.57
CA ASN A 229 13.50 -1.27 -7.84
C ASN A 229 14.37 -0.96 -6.62
N LEU A 230 15.30 0.01 -6.75
CA LEU A 230 16.14 0.46 -5.62
C LEU A 230 15.28 1.11 -4.52
N GLU A 231 14.37 2.00 -4.88
CA GLU A 231 13.44 2.63 -3.93
C GLU A 231 12.55 1.59 -3.21
N ASN A 232 12.06 0.57 -3.94
CA ASN A 232 11.30 -0.52 -3.35
C ASN A 232 12.12 -1.40 -2.39
N GLN A 233 13.41 -1.63 -2.68
CA GLN A 233 14.31 -2.35 -1.77
C GLN A 233 14.55 -1.56 -0.49
N GLU A 234 14.78 -0.25 -0.59
CA GLU A 234 14.97 0.64 0.55
C GLU A 234 13.72 0.67 1.46
N ILE A 235 12.52 0.81 0.87
CA ILE A 235 11.26 0.75 1.61
C ILE A 235 11.11 -0.59 2.36
N LYS A 236 11.41 -1.71 1.72
CA LYS A 236 11.36 -3.03 2.38
C LYS A 236 12.34 -3.15 3.55
N ALA A 237 13.55 -2.62 3.39
CA ALA A 237 14.55 -2.61 4.47
C ALA A 237 14.09 -1.77 5.67
N LEU A 238 13.53 -0.57 5.43
CA LEU A 238 12.99 0.30 6.47
C LEU A 238 11.79 -0.33 7.20
N LEU A 239 10.91 -1.03 6.48
CA LEU A 239 9.80 -1.75 7.09
C LEU A 239 10.29 -2.87 8.01
N ALA A 240 11.28 -3.66 7.57
CA ALA A 240 11.87 -4.73 8.39
C ALA A 240 12.57 -4.18 9.65
N GLU A 241 13.28 -3.07 9.52
CA GLU A 241 13.90 -2.38 10.68
C GLU A 241 12.83 -1.88 11.66
N ARG A 242 11.75 -1.26 11.16
CA ARG A 242 10.62 -0.83 12.00
C ARG A 242 9.99 -1.98 12.76
N GLU A 243 9.74 -3.12 12.11
CA GLU A 243 9.19 -4.32 12.77
C GLU A 243 10.12 -4.85 13.86
N SER A 244 11.43 -4.87 13.60
CA SER A 244 12.44 -5.26 14.58
C SER A 244 12.46 -4.33 15.80
N LEU A 245 12.38 -3.01 15.58
CA LEU A 245 12.31 -2.03 16.66
C LEU A 245 11.04 -2.18 17.49
N ILE A 246 9.88 -2.36 16.87
CA ILE A 246 8.61 -2.60 17.57
C ILE A 246 8.70 -3.85 18.43
N SER A 247 9.22 -4.96 17.89
CA SER A 247 9.38 -6.20 18.64
C SER A 247 10.34 -6.05 19.83
N SER A 248 11.42 -5.27 19.65
CA SER A 248 12.39 -4.98 20.72
C SER A 248 11.78 -4.10 21.82
N LEU A 249 10.99 -3.08 21.45
CA LEU A 249 10.26 -2.24 22.39
C LEU A 249 9.21 -3.03 23.18
N LEU A 250 8.47 -3.93 22.53
CA LEU A 250 7.51 -4.80 23.19
C LEU A 250 8.20 -5.74 24.19
N ARG A 251 9.36 -6.32 23.82
CA ARG A 251 10.17 -7.14 24.75
C ARG A 251 10.70 -6.32 25.93
N ALA A 252 11.24 -5.14 25.68
CA ALA A 252 11.75 -4.26 26.74
C ALA A 252 10.62 -3.82 27.69
N ASN A 253 9.44 -3.48 27.17
CA ASN A 253 8.27 -3.12 27.97
C ASN A 253 7.77 -4.31 28.82
N LYS A 254 7.72 -5.52 28.23
CA LYS A 254 7.40 -6.77 28.93
C LYS A 254 8.39 -7.01 30.10
N THR A 255 9.68 -6.84 29.84
CA THR A 255 10.73 -7.04 30.87
C THR A 255 10.65 -6.00 31.96
N ALA A 256 10.45 -4.72 31.64
CA ALA A 256 10.30 -3.65 32.63
C ALA A 256 9.06 -3.84 33.53
N SER A 257 7.92 -4.19 32.91
CA SER A 257 6.68 -4.52 33.60
C SER A 257 6.85 -5.74 34.52
N THR A 258 7.60 -6.76 34.09
CA THR A 258 7.90 -7.97 34.88
C THR A 258 8.81 -7.64 36.08
N GLY A 259 9.77 -6.72 35.93
CA GLY A 259 10.65 -6.30 37.03
C GLY A 259 9.90 -5.58 38.16
N ALA A 260 9.02 -4.64 37.84
CA ALA A 260 8.18 -3.95 38.81
C ALA A 260 7.16 -4.89 39.49
N LEU A 261 6.60 -5.83 38.70
CA LEU A 261 5.71 -6.88 39.18
C LEU A 261 6.40 -7.86 40.13
N SER A 262 7.67 -8.25 39.87
CA SER A 262 8.37 -9.27 40.66
C SER A 262 8.50 -8.86 42.13
N ALA A 263 8.78 -7.60 42.42
CA ALA A 263 8.90 -7.10 43.80
C ALA A 263 7.53 -7.11 44.53
N SER A 264 6.46 -6.68 43.85
CA SER A 264 5.11 -6.69 44.41
C SER A 264 4.58 -8.12 44.62
N ILE A 265 4.82 -9.01 43.65
CA ILE A 265 4.45 -10.44 43.73
C ILE A 265 5.15 -11.13 44.88
N ALA A 266 6.47 -10.92 45.02
CA ALA A 266 7.24 -11.51 46.15
C ALA A 266 6.67 -11.05 47.48
N HIS A 267 6.33 -9.76 47.63
CA HIS A 267 5.72 -9.23 48.85
C HIS A 267 4.36 -9.90 49.15
N GLU A 268 3.49 -10.04 48.14
CA GLU A 268 2.14 -10.59 48.34
C GLU A 268 2.10 -12.12 48.50
N LEU A 269 3.05 -12.86 47.92
CA LEU A 269 3.21 -14.28 48.22
C LEU A 269 3.76 -14.51 49.65
N ASN A 270 4.70 -13.65 50.09
CA ASN A 270 5.27 -13.77 51.42
C ASN A 270 4.24 -13.50 52.52
N GLN A 271 3.22 -12.69 52.29
CA GLN A 271 2.15 -12.43 53.27
C GLN A 271 1.37 -13.69 53.68
N PRO A 272 0.65 -14.43 52.78
CA PRO A 272 -0.07 -15.62 53.19
C PRO A 272 0.86 -16.75 53.66
N LEU A 273 2.07 -16.87 53.08
CA LEU A 273 3.05 -17.87 53.50
C LEU A 273 3.59 -17.56 54.93
N GLY A 274 3.83 -16.26 55.23
CA GLY A 274 4.23 -15.83 56.57
C GLY A 274 3.12 -16.04 57.59
N ALA A 275 1.87 -15.68 57.28
CA ALA A 275 0.72 -15.94 58.13
C ALA A 275 0.50 -17.46 58.36
N THR A 276 0.62 -18.28 57.32
CA THR A 276 0.57 -19.74 57.42
C THR A 276 1.66 -20.25 58.40
N SER A 277 2.92 -19.79 58.26
CA SER A 277 4.03 -20.19 59.16
C SER A 277 3.77 -19.78 60.61
N LEU A 278 3.28 -18.57 60.84
CA LEU A 278 2.96 -18.11 62.22
C LEU A 278 1.82 -18.91 62.85
N ASN A 279 0.76 -19.18 62.07
CA ASN A 279 -0.38 -19.98 62.56
C ASN A 279 0.02 -21.43 62.83
N ILE A 280 0.90 -22.02 62.05
CA ILE A 280 1.44 -23.39 62.30
C ILE A 280 2.29 -23.37 63.59
N GLN A 281 3.18 -22.39 63.78
CA GLN A 281 4.01 -22.26 64.98
C GLN A 281 3.13 -22.07 66.23
N PHE A 282 2.11 -21.22 66.12
CA PHE A 282 1.15 -21.01 67.21
C PHE A 282 0.39 -22.29 67.56
N LEU A 283 -0.11 -23.03 66.59
CA LEU A 283 -0.79 -24.30 66.76
C LEU A 283 0.12 -25.34 67.39
N GLN A 284 1.38 -25.46 66.93
CA GLN A 284 2.39 -26.37 67.51
C GLN A 284 2.65 -26.06 68.96
N LYS A 285 2.80 -24.77 69.30
CA LYS A 285 3.03 -24.32 70.69
C LYS A 285 1.84 -24.69 71.58
N LYS A 286 0.62 -24.36 71.16
CA LYS A 286 -0.62 -24.68 71.95
C LYS A 286 -0.86 -26.14 72.13
N LEU A 287 -0.58 -26.98 71.09
CA LEU A 287 -0.66 -28.43 71.20
C LEU A 287 0.36 -28.99 72.24
N THR A 288 1.57 -28.39 72.32
CA THR A 288 2.60 -28.79 73.27
C THR A 288 2.23 -28.37 74.67
N GLU A 289 1.60 -27.23 74.89
CA GLU A 289 1.11 -26.73 76.20
C GLU A 289 -0.16 -27.45 76.67
N GLY A 290 -0.85 -28.22 75.80
CA GLY A 290 -2.10 -28.92 76.13
C GLY A 290 -3.31 -27.98 76.30
N GLU A 291 -3.22 -26.74 75.85
CA GLU A 291 -4.19 -25.67 76.13
C GLU A 291 -5.04 -25.29 74.84
N ILE A 292 -5.27 -26.19 73.93
CA ILE A 292 -6.02 -25.85 72.74
C ILE A 292 -7.50 -26.32 72.82
N SER A 293 -8.44 -25.40 72.66
CA SER A 293 -9.85 -25.78 72.55
C SER A 293 -10.17 -26.20 71.10
N PRO A 294 -11.13 -27.15 70.93
CA PRO A 294 -11.53 -27.58 69.58
C PRO A 294 -12.03 -26.44 68.66
N VAL A 295 -12.56 -25.39 69.28
CA VAL A 295 -13.03 -24.19 68.53
C VAL A 295 -11.84 -23.39 67.96
N LEU A 296 -10.81 -23.15 68.81
CA LEU A 296 -9.61 -22.43 68.40
C LEU A 296 -8.81 -23.24 67.38
N GLU A 297 -8.69 -24.54 67.55
CA GLU A 297 -8.03 -25.43 66.58
C GLU A 297 -8.66 -25.31 65.22
N LYS A 298 -10.00 -25.39 65.14
CA LYS A 298 -10.76 -25.26 63.92
C LYS A 298 -10.57 -23.88 63.27
N GLU A 299 -10.59 -22.79 64.03
CA GLU A 299 -10.38 -21.42 63.54
C GLU A 299 -9.01 -21.27 62.91
N ILE A 300 -7.96 -21.82 63.53
CA ILE A 300 -6.60 -21.80 63.00
C ILE A 300 -6.51 -22.62 61.71
N LEU A 301 -7.10 -23.82 61.67
CA LEU A 301 -7.10 -24.65 60.44
C LEU A 301 -7.86 -23.99 59.29
N ASP A 302 -9.00 -23.38 59.56
CA ASP A 302 -9.77 -22.62 58.57
C ASP A 302 -8.95 -21.42 58.03
N THR A 303 -8.21 -20.70 58.88
CA THR A 303 -7.31 -19.60 58.48
C THR A 303 -6.15 -20.12 57.62
N LEU A 304 -5.51 -21.23 58.00
CA LEU A 304 -4.44 -21.88 57.25
C LEU A 304 -4.91 -22.28 55.83
N LEU A 305 -6.12 -22.85 55.74
CA LEU A 305 -6.71 -23.22 54.46
C LEU A 305 -6.97 -22.01 53.59
N ALA A 306 -7.49 -20.93 54.16
CA ALA A 306 -7.72 -19.66 53.46
C ALA A 306 -6.45 -19.03 52.93
N ASP A 307 -5.36 -18.97 53.72
CA ASP A 307 -4.05 -18.44 53.35
C ASP A 307 -3.40 -19.28 52.25
N ASN A 308 -3.48 -20.60 52.33
CA ASN A 308 -2.99 -21.51 51.28
C ASN A 308 -3.77 -21.32 49.94
N GLN A 309 -5.09 -21.19 50.02
CA GLN A 309 -5.92 -20.94 48.86
C GLN A 309 -5.59 -19.57 48.23
N ARG A 310 -5.30 -18.56 49.04
CA ARG A 310 -4.86 -17.23 48.57
C ARG A 310 -3.53 -17.32 47.85
N ALA A 311 -2.53 -18.01 48.36
CA ALA A 311 -1.24 -18.21 47.69
C ALA A 311 -1.40 -18.95 46.35
N ALA A 312 -2.21 -20.01 46.33
CA ALA A 312 -2.50 -20.77 45.11
C ALA A 312 -3.19 -19.91 44.03
N ASN A 313 -4.08 -18.98 44.41
CA ASN A 313 -4.72 -18.05 43.50
C ASN A 313 -3.73 -17.06 42.90
N ILE A 314 -2.78 -16.54 43.70
CA ILE A 314 -1.70 -15.66 43.24
C ILE A 314 -0.86 -16.38 42.17
N ILE A 315 -0.42 -17.62 42.46
CA ILE A 315 0.39 -18.42 41.54
C ILE A 315 -0.36 -18.70 40.22
N ARG A 316 -1.65 -19.02 40.29
CA ARG A 316 -2.47 -19.25 39.10
C ARG A 316 -2.61 -17.99 38.23
N SER A 317 -2.86 -16.84 38.85
CA SER A 317 -2.93 -15.54 38.13
C SER A 317 -1.62 -15.19 37.45
N LEU A 318 -0.48 -15.45 38.10
CA LEU A 318 0.85 -15.26 37.54
C LEU A 318 1.12 -16.17 36.35
N ARG A 319 0.77 -17.45 36.46
CA ARG A 319 0.93 -18.40 35.35
C ARG A 319 0.16 -17.94 34.11
N SER A 320 -1.07 -17.42 34.27
CA SER A 320 -1.87 -16.92 33.15
C SER A 320 -1.28 -15.66 32.49
N ILE A 321 -0.54 -14.83 33.24
CA ILE A 321 0.16 -13.62 32.72
C ILE A 321 1.39 -14.00 31.88
N PHE A 322 2.13 -15.05 32.31
CA PHE A 322 3.41 -15.43 31.71
C PHE A 322 3.32 -16.58 30.69
N SER A 323 2.20 -17.33 30.63
CA SER A 323 2.05 -18.38 29.63
C SER A 323 1.87 -17.79 28.23
N GLU A 324 2.80 -18.14 27.32
CA GLU A 324 2.71 -17.88 25.87
C GLU A 324 1.91 -18.97 25.13
N GLU A 325 1.20 -19.85 25.86
CA GLU A 325 0.43 -20.91 25.23
C GLU A 325 -0.60 -20.30 24.27
N LYS A 326 -0.59 -20.78 23.03
CA LYS A 326 -1.59 -20.42 22.03
C LYS A 326 -2.97 -20.71 22.62
N VAL A 327 -3.84 -19.71 22.60
CA VAL A 327 -5.25 -19.85 23.01
C VAL A 327 -5.88 -20.95 22.16
N VAL A 328 -6.09 -22.12 22.73
CA VAL A 328 -6.90 -23.17 22.08
C VAL A 328 -8.35 -22.86 22.43
N ALA A 329 -8.97 -22.08 21.56
CA ALA A 329 -10.38 -21.74 21.71
C ALA A 329 -11.27 -22.95 21.34
N THR A 330 -12.27 -23.18 22.14
CA THR A 330 -13.33 -24.19 21.90
C THR A 330 -14.70 -23.52 22.04
N LYS A 331 -15.73 -24.16 21.48
CA LYS A 331 -17.10 -23.68 21.68
C LYS A 331 -17.53 -23.96 23.13
N VAL A 332 -17.74 -22.89 23.87
CA VAL A 332 -18.11 -22.95 25.31
C VAL A 332 -19.44 -22.25 25.51
N ASP A 333 -20.36 -22.93 26.21
CA ASP A 333 -21.62 -22.34 26.69
C ASP A 333 -21.30 -21.55 27.99
N ILE A 334 -21.42 -20.22 27.89
CA ILE A 334 -21.12 -19.31 28.99
C ILE A 334 -22.15 -19.45 30.13
N GLY A 335 -23.40 -19.83 29.80
CA GLY A 335 -24.45 -20.07 30.79
C GLY A 335 -24.13 -21.26 31.68
N GLU A 336 -23.67 -22.38 31.11
CA GLU A 336 -23.23 -23.56 31.86
C GLU A 336 -22.00 -23.26 32.70
N LEU A 337 -21.05 -22.52 32.15
CA LEU A 337 -19.84 -22.12 32.87
C LEU A 337 -20.16 -21.22 34.06
N LEU A 338 -21.07 -20.26 33.89
CA LEU A 338 -21.58 -19.41 34.96
C LEU A 338 -22.25 -20.21 36.06
N GLN A 339 -23.05 -21.21 35.72
CA GLN A 339 -23.69 -22.10 36.70
C GLN A 339 -22.63 -22.84 37.54
N THR A 340 -21.57 -23.30 36.89
CA THR A 340 -20.42 -23.95 37.56
C THR A 340 -19.74 -22.98 38.55
N VAL A 341 -19.52 -21.74 38.16
CA VAL A 341 -18.91 -20.69 39.02
C VAL A 341 -19.81 -20.35 40.20
N LEU A 342 -21.13 -20.22 39.97
CA LEU A 342 -22.08 -19.96 41.04
C LEU A 342 -22.16 -21.11 42.05
N ASN A 343 -22.02 -22.37 41.60
CA ASN A 343 -21.94 -23.52 42.49
C ASN A 343 -20.68 -23.47 43.37
N ILE A 344 -19.55 -23.04 42.83
CA ILE A 344 -18.29 -22.83 43.59
C ILE A 344 -18.49 -21.76 44.68
N ALA A 345 -19.12 -20.63 44.33
CA ALA A 345 -19.35 -19.51 45.24
C ALA A 345 -20.55 -19.69 46.18
N LYS A 346 -21.31 -20.78 46.08
CA LYS A 346 -22.61 -21.01 46.74
C LYS A 346 -22.51 -20.87 48.27
N THR A 347 -21.46 -21.41 48.89
CA THR A 347 -21.25 -21.35 50.35
C THR A 347 -21.15 -19.93 50.83
N GLU A 348 -20.35 -19.11 50.16
CA GLU A 348 -20.12 -17.72 50.49
C GLU A 348 -21.39 -16.87 50.26
N ILE A 349 -22.07 -17.06 49.11
CA ILE A 349 -23.33 -16.40 48.76
C ILE A 349 -24.38 -16.66 49.85
N THR A 350 -24.50 -17.91 50.30
CA THR A 350 -25.45 -18.27 51.36
C THR A 350 -25.09 -17.70 52.72
N ALA A 351 -23.80 -17.76 53.08
CA ALA A 351 -23.29 -17.20 54.35
C ALA A 351 -23.54 -15.69 54.45
N GLN A 352 -23.39 -14.97 53.33
CA GLN A 352 -23.57 -13.51 53.25
C GLN A 352 -25.03 -13.11 52.95
N LYS A 353 -25.95 -14.08 52.86
CA LYS A 353 -27.39 -13.87 52.56
C LYS A 353 -27.62 -13.04 51.27
N ILE A 354 -26.84 -13.30 50.22
CA ILE A 354 -26.93 -12.59 48.94
C ILE A 354 -28.00 -13.24 48.08
N GLN A 355 -28.94 -12.43 47.58
CA GLN A 355 -29.96 -12.87 46.63
C GLN A 355 -29.40 -12.79 45.20
N ILE A 356 -29.52 -13.87 44.40
CA ILE A 356 -29.07 -13.86 43.00
C ILE A 356 -30.26 -13.69 42.07
N THR A 357 -30.19 -12.73 41.15
CA THR A 357 -31.10 -12.59 40.02
C THR A 357 -30.37 -12.95 38.73
N ARG A 358 -31.00 -13.76 37.87
CA ARG A 358 -30.39 -14.18 36.59
C ARG A 358 -31.34 -13.94 35.45
N GLN A 359 -30.84 -13.32 34.40
CA GLN A 359 -31.53 -13.14 33.12
C GLN A 359 -30.54 -13.48 31.99
N LEU A 360 -30.57 -14.76 31.56
CA LEU A 360 -29.66 -15.25 30.54
C LEU A 360 -30.47 -15.67 29.31
N GLU A 361 -30.10 -15.20 28.14
CA GLU A 361 -30.61 -15.73 26.88
C GLU A 361 -30.10 -17.18 26.66
N SER A 362 -30.83 -17.96 25.89
CA SER A 362 -30.42 -19.33 25.55
C SER A 362 -29.32 -19.31 24.50
N GLY A 363 -28.38 -20.28 24.59
CA GLY A 363 -27.35 -20.49 23.57
C GLY A 363 -26.23 -19.45 23.56
N LEU A 364 -25.81 -18.96 24.72
CA LEU A 364 -24.65 -18.03 24.87
C LEU A 364 -23.34 -18.76 24.60
N ILE A 365 -23.10 -19.16 23.34
CA ILE A 365 -21.94 -19.95 22.92
C ILE A 365 -20.86 -19.03 22.32
N ALA A 366 -19.66 -19.02 22.91
CA ALA A 366 -18.48 -18.31 22.40
C ALA A 366 -17.34 -19.28 22.10
N ASN A 367 -16.47 -18.92 21.17
CA ASN A 367 -15.25 -19.68 20.88
C ASN A 367 -14.09 -19.15 21.75
N VAL A 368 -13.92 -19.75 22.92
CA VAL A 368 -13.04 -19.25 23.98
C VAL A 368 -12.35 -20.37 24.75
N THR A 369 -11.38 -20.05 25.59
CA THR A 369 -10.80 -20.99 26.55
C THR A 369 -11.64 -21.03 27.82
N ALA A 370 -12.33 -22.14 28.09
CA ALA A 370 -13.25 -22.28 29.23
C ALA A 370 -12.64 -21.85 30.56
N GLY A 371 -11.43 -22.31 30.88
CA GLY A 371 -10.74 -21.97 32.14
C GLY A 371 -10.46 -20.49 32.34
N GLU A 372 -10.21 -19.75 31.24
CA GLU A 372 -9.98 -18.31 31.26
C GLU A 372 -11.26 -17.53 31.51
N ILE A 373 -12.34 -17.91 30.85
CA ILE A 373 -13.65 -17.29 31.09
C ILE A 373 -14.15 -17.61 32.49
N GLN A 374 -13.95 -18.84 32.98
CA GLN A 374 -14.24 -19.20 34.36
C GLN A 374 -13.49 -18.29 35.35
N GLN A 375 -12.23 -17.94 35.07
CA GLN A 375 -11.43 -17.02 35.88
C GLN A 375 -12.00 -15.60 35.89
N ILE A 376 -12.50 -15.09 34.74
CA ILE A 376 -13.19 -13.79 34.66
C ILE A 376 -14.44 -13.80 35.55
N LEU A 377 -15.29 -14.81 35.38
CA LEU A 377 -16.54 -14.94 36.14
C LEU A 377 -16.28 -15.03 37.64
N LEU A 378 -15.31 -15.87 38.06
CA LEU A 378 -14.91 -15.99 39.46
C LEU A 378 -14.41 -14.66 40.03
N ASN A 379 -13.56 -13.93 39.30
CA ASN A 379 -13.04 -12.66 39.77
C ASN A 379 -14.15 -11.62 39.95
N LEU A 380 -15.05 -11.49 38.96
CA LEU A 380 -16.14 -10.50 39.02
C LEU A 380 -17.17 -10.86 40.09
N ILE A 381 -17.57 -12.12 40.22
CA ILE A 381 -18.51 -12.60 41.24
C ILE A 381 -17.93 -12.45 42.66
N ASN A 382 -16.68 -12.84 42.86
CA ASN A 382 -16.01 -12.68 44.15
C ASN A 382 -15.86 -11.21 44.55
N ASN A 383 -15.56 -10.32 43.60
CA ASN A 383 -15.52 -8.88 43.87
C ASN A 383 -16.87 -8.35 44.36
N ALA A 384 -17.98 -8.77 43.70
CA ALA A 384 -19.32 -8.40 44.09
C ALA A 384 -19.69 -8.96 45.49
N ILE A 385 -19.40 -10.24 45.77
CA ILE A 385 -19.64 -10.86 47.09
C ILE A 385 -18.89 -10.10 48.17
N GLN A 386 -17.62 -9.76 47.97
CA GLN A 386 -16.82 -9.02 48.93
C GLN A 386 -17.36 -7.62 49.22
N VAL A 387 -17.82 -6.89 48.18
CA VAL A 387 -18.42 -5.57 48.36
C VAL A 387 -19.75 -5.69 49.11
N LEU A 388 -20.59 -6.64 48.76
CA LEU A 388 -21.86 -6.88 49.43
C LEU A 388 -21.69 -7.34 50.90
N ALA A 389 -20.67 -8.15 51.16
CA ALA A 389 -20.35 -8.58 52.55
C ALA A 389 -19.89 -7.42 53.44
N ALA A 390 -19.15 -6.45 52.89
CA ALA A 390 -18.66 -5.29 53.60
C ALA A 390 -19.72 -4.17 53.71
N SER A 391 -20.76 -4.19 52.89
CA SER A 391 -21.81 -3.18 52.90
C SER A 391 -22.73 -3.33 54.11
N SER A 392 -23.28 -2.20 54.56
CA SER A 392 -24.27 -2.17 55.65
C SER A 392 -25.70 -2.56 55.22
N ARG A 393 -25.89 -2.90 53.96
CA ARG A 393 -27.22 -3.26 53.39
C ARG A 393 -27.67 -4.66 53.90
N THR A 394 -28.98 -4.74 54.17
CA THR A 394 -29.64 -5.99 54.49
C THR A 394 -30.23 -6.70 53.26
N ASP A 395 -30.52 -5.91 52.19
CA ASP A 395 -31.06 -6.36 50.89
C ASP A 395 -29.90 -6.51 49.88
N ARG A 396 -29.06 -7.53 50.08
CA ARG A 396 -27.89 -7.78 49.18
C ARG A 396 -28.31 -8.54 47.95
N VAL A 397 -28.10 -7.90 46.77
CA VAL A 397 -28.51 -8.48 45.48
C VAL A 397 -27.30 -8.49 44.51
N LEU A 398 -27.08 -9.65 43.90
CA LEU A 398 -26.16 -9.85 42.80
C LEU A 398 -26.96 -10.22 41.53
N SER A 399 -26.95 -9.32 40.54
CA SER A 399 -27.65 -9.48 39.26
C SER A 399 -26.72 -9.90 38.16
N ILE A 400 -27.10 -10.90 37.38
CA ILE A 400 -26.31 -11.41 36.26
C ILE A 400 -27.20 -11.46 35.02
N GLU A 401 -26.78 -10.79 33.96
CA GLU A 401 -27.49 -10.75 32.69
C GLU A 401 -26.57 -11.21 31.55
N GLY A 402 -27.17 -11.88 30.56
CA GLY A 402 -26.42 -12.34 29.37
C GLY A 402 -27.29 -12.22 28.12
N HIS A 403 -26.76 -11.54 27.10
CA HIS A 403 -27.47 -11.23 25.87
C HIS A 403 -26.60 -11.43 24.64
N HIS A 404 -27.23 -11.71 23.50
CA HIS A 404 -26.58 -11.62 22.18
C HIS A 404 -26.66 -10.20 21.65
N ILE A 405 -25.52 -9.60 21.28
CA ILE A 405 -25.44 -8.25 20.73
C ILE A 405 -24.47 -8.24 19.55
N ASP A 406 -24.95 -7.98 18.35
CA ASP A 406 -24.15 -7.77 17.13
C ASP A 406 -23.05 -8.84 16.89
N GLY A 407 -23.42 -10.11 16.89
CA GLY A 407 -22.48 -11.22 16.66
C GLY A 407 -21.51 -11.46 17.82
N SER A 408 -21.85 -10.96 19.01
CA SER A 408 -21.08 -11.13 20.25
C SER A 408 -22.00 -11.51 21.40
N ILE A 409 -21.42 -12.05 22.45
CA ILE A 409 -22.10 -12.31 23.72
C ILE A 409 -21.67 -11.22 24.71
N GLN A 410 -22.65 -10.59 25.35
CA GLN A 410 -22.43 -9.63 26.42
C GLN A 410 -22.90 -10.23 27.74
N ILE A 411 -22.02 -10.23 28.74
CA ILE A 411 -22.33 -10.66 30.11
C ILE A 411 -22.14 -9.46 31.02
N SER A 412 -23.10 -9.23 31.89
CA SER A 412 -23.02 -8.22 32.94
C SER A 412 -23.19 -8.84 34.33
N ILE A 413 -22.40 -8.36 35.26
CA ILE A 413 -22.44 -8.76 36.68
C ILE A 413 -22.55 -7.46 37.47
N ALA A 414 -23.67 -7.31 38.18
CA ALA A 414 -24.01 -6.10 38.93
C ALA A 414 -24.30 -6.41 40.38
N ASP A 415 -23.76 -5.61 41.29
CA ASP A 415 -24.08 -5.62 42.71
C ASP A 415 -24.80 -4.33 43.11
N ASN A 416 -25.60 -4.39 44.20
CA ASN A 416 -26.23 -3.23 44.78
C ASN A 416 -25.46 -2.70 46.05
N GLY A 417 -24.15 -2.87 46.06
CA GLY A 417 -23.27 -2.40 47.14
C GLY A 417 -23.06 -0.87 47.15
N ASP A 418 -21.96 -0.44 47.77
CA ASP A 418 -21.64 1.00 47.87
C ASP A 418 -21.10 1.63 46.60
N GLY A 419 -20.87 0.80 45.53
CA GLY A 419 -20.34 1.23 44.26
C GLY A 419 -18.82 1.46 44.27
N VAL A 420 -18.32 2.16 43.22
CA VAL A 420 -16.90 2.48 43.06
C VAL A 420 -16.69 3.98 43.14
N PRO A 421 -15.76 4.49 44.03
CA PRO A 421 -15.46 5.91 44.14
C PRO A 421 -15.00 6.48 42.76
N ALA A 422 -15.45 7.71 42.44
CA ALA A 422 -15.15 8.36 41.17
C ALA A 422 -13.65 8.45 40.82
N GLU A 423 -12.83 8.70 41.88
CA GLU A 423 -11.37 8.83 41.77
C GLU A 423 -10.68 7.57 41.23
N VAL A 424 -11.32 6.39 41.35
CA VAL A 424 -10.73 5.09 41.01
C VAL A 424 -11.29 4.52 39.73
N GLN A 425 -12.42 5.05 39.23
CA GLN A 425 -13.13 4.50 38.08
C GLN A 425 -12.29 4.47 36.81
N GLU A 426 -11.48 5.51 36.55
CA GLU A 426 -10.60 5.59 35.38
C GLU A 426 -9.47 4.55 35.40
N HIS A 427 -9.04 4.11 36.59
CA HIS A 427 -7.90 3.22 36.80
C HIS A 427 -8.30 1.80 37.21
N LEU A 428 -9.60 1.46 37.20
CA LEU A 428 -10.13 0.17 37.70
C LEU A 428 -9.47 -1.06 37.06
N PHE A 429 -9.11 -0.97 35.79
CA PHE A 429 -8.51 -2.05 35.00
C PHE A 429 -7.01 -1.91 34.83
N GLU A 430 -6.37 -0.98 35.55
CA GLU A 430 -4.93 -0.84 35.57
C GLU A 430 -4.29 -1.82 36.58
N LEU A 431 -3.05 -2.15 36.31
CA LEU A 431 -2.29 -3.07 37.14
C LEU A 431 -2.06 -2.49 38.51
N LEU A 432 -2.30 -3.28 39.57
CA LEU A 432 -2.11 -2.88 41.00
C LEU A 432 -3.06 -1.75 41.47
N SER A 433 -4.12 -1.45 40.72
CA SER A 433 -5.16 -0.52 41.12
C SER A 433 -6.13 -1.22 42.08
N SER A 434 -6.00 -0.95 43.40
CA SER A 434 -6.94 -1.46 44.41
C SER A 434 -7.17 -0.44 45.52
N THR A 435 -8.42 -0.22 45.88
CA THR A 435 -8.82 0.57 47.08
C THR A 435 -8.90 -0.26 48.35
N LYS A 436 -8.77 -1.59 48.22
CA LYS A 436 -8.94 -2.55 49.32
C LYS A 436 -7.61 -2.78 50.03
N LYS A 437 -7.58 -2.70 51.35
CA LYS A 437 -6.37 -3.02 52.18
C LYS A 437 -5.84 -4.44 51.97
N SER A 438 -6.61 -5.37 51.43
CA SER A 438 -6.26 -6.78 51.24
C SER A 438 -6.33 -7.27 49.81
N GLY A 439 -6.44 -6.38 48.81
CA GLY A 439 -6.60 -6.76 47.37
C GLY A 439 -5.44 -6.28 46.51
N MET A 440 -4.85 -7.19 45.74
CA MET A 440 -3.70 -6.93 44.85
C MET A 440 -3.98 -5.96 43.68
N GLY A 441 -5.24 -5.64 43.36
CA GLY A 441 -5.57 -4.93 42.12
C GLY A 441 -5.26 -5.71 40.85
N LEU A 442 -4.99 -7.03 40.93
CA LEU A 442 -4.70 -7.88 39.80
C LEU A 442 -5.95 -8.46 39.13
N GLY A 443 -7.06 -8.64 39.86
CA GLY A 443 -8.24 -9.36 39.38
C GLY A 443 -8.91 -8.68 38.19
N LEU A 444 -9.20 -7.38 38.25
CA LEU A 444 -9.84 -6.65 37.16
C LEU A 444 -8.89 -6.43 35.96
N TRP A 445 -7.60 -6.17 36.24
CA TRP A 445 -6.59 -6.12 35.19
C TRP A 445 -6.51 -7.45 34.41
N LEU A 446 -6.51 -8.60 35.15
CA LEU A 446 -6.51 -9.92 34.55
C LEU A 446 -7.78 -10.16 33.71
N CYS A 447 -8.96 -9.74 34.18
CA CYS A 447 -10.18 -9.81 33.41
C CYS A 447 -10.04 -9.05 32.08
N LYS A 448 -9.52 -7.81 32.11
CA LYS A 448 -9.26 -7.01 30.91
C LYS A 448 -8.27 -7.72 29.97
N HIS A 449 -7.19 -8.26 30.49
CA HIS A 449 -6.18 -8.97 29.72
C HIS A 449 -6.75 -10.20 29.01
N ILE A 450 -7.50 -11.03 29.72
CA ILE A 450 -8.14 -12.23 29.16
C ILE A 450 -9.19 -11.85 28.10
N VAL A 451 -10.08 -10.90 28.41
CA VAL A 451 -11.15 -10.47 27.49
C VAL A 451 -10.53 -9.91 26.20
N THR A 452 -9.50 -9.05 26.31
CA THR A 452 -8.81 -8.49 25.15
C THR A 452 -8.13 -9.56 24.29
N ARG A 453 -7.50 -10.57 24.92
CA ARG A 453 -6.88 -11.71 24.23
C ARG A 453 -7.88 -12.55 23.44
N HIS A 454 -9.14 -12.61 23.90
CA HIS A 454 -10.26 -13.24 23.18
C HIS A 454 -10.95 -12.29 22.17
N GLY A 455 -10.37 -11.11 21.87
CA GLY A 455 -10.93 -10.15 20.92
C GLY A 455 -12.16 -9.40 21.43
N GLY A 456 -12.39 -9.42 22.74
CA GLY A 456 -13.53 -8.79 23.42
C GLY A 456 -13.17 -7.45 24.06
N SER A 457 -14.13 -6.90 24.82
CA SER A 457 -13.97 -5.67 25.61
C SER A 457 -14.64 -5.82 26.98
N ILE A 458 -14.11 -5.14 27.99
CA ILE A 458 -14.65 -5.09 29.35
C ILE A 458 -14.70 -3.63 29.82
N TRP A 459 -15.78 -3.27 30.53
CA TRP A 459 -15.93 -1.93 31.08
C TRP A 459 -16.76 -1.97 32.37
N PHE A 460 -16.83 -0.84 33.03
CA PHE A 460 -17.57 -0.60 34.27
C PHE A 460 -18.68 0.43 34.02
N GLU A 461 -19.85 0.22 34.66
CA GLU A 461 -20.97 1.14 34.70
C GLU A 461 -21.38 1.41 36.14
N SER A 462 -21.51 2.69 36.49
CA SER A 462 -22.02 3.10 37.81
C SER A 462 -23.55 3.02 37.80
N LEU A 463 -24.12 2.39 38.82
CA LEU A 463 -25.58 2.26 38.92
C LEU A 463 -26.20 3.47 39.63
N PRO A 464 -27.33 4.06 39.13
CA PRO A 464 -27.95 5.26 39.69
C PRO A 464 -28.42 5.12 41.15
N GLN A 465 -28.73 3.89 41.57
CA GLN A 465 -29.20 3.58 42.93
C GLN A 465 -28.11 3.12 43.88
N GLY A 466 -26.86 3.29 43.47
CA GLY A 466 -25.68 2.70 44.13
C GLY A 466 -25.36 1.28 43.59
N GLY A 467 -24.11 0.86 43.78
CA GLY A 467 -23.60 -0.42 43.28
C GLY A 467 -22.71 -0.30 42.07
N ALA A 468 -22.18 -1.43 41.62
CA ALA A 468 -21.27 -1.54 40.51
C ALA A 468 -21.75 -2.56 39.48
N LYS A 469 -21.67 -2.24 38.19
CA LYS A 469 -21.94 -3.16 37.09
C LYS A 469 -20.69 -3.33 36.22
N PHE A 470 -20.16 -4.54 36.17
CA PHE A 470 -19.09 -4.90 35.29
C PHE A 470 -19.64 -5.62 34.07
N VAL A 471 -19.28 -5.19 32.87
CA VAL A 471 -19.78 -5.73 31.62
C VAL A 471 -18.60 -6.18 30.77
N PHE A 472 -18.68 -7.40 30.22
CA PHE A 472 -17.74 -7.82 29.21
C PHE A 472 -18.42 -8.39 27.98
N LYS A 473 -17.81 -8.20 26.83
CA LYS A 473 -18.28 -8.64 25.51
C LYS A 473 -17.27 -9.57 24.88
N LEU A 474 -17.73 -10.69 24.32
CA LEU A 474 -16.90 -11.68 23.64
C LEU A 474 -17.49 -11.95 22.25
N PRO A 475 -16.68 -11.98 21.17
CA PRO A 475 -17.16 -12.36 19.84
C PRO A 475 -17.57 -13.82 19.81
N THR A 476 -18.67 -14.16 19.11
CA THR A 476 -19.12 -15.53 18.91
C THR A 476 -18.21 -16.29 17.93
N GLU A 477 -17.63 -15.58 16.95
CA GLU A 477 -16.62 -16.11 16.04
C GLU A 477 -15.27 -15.44 16.31
N PRO A 478 -14.14 -16.19 16.25
CA PRO A 478 -12.83 -15.62 16.55
C PRO A 478 -12.43 -14.61 15.48
N ASN A 479 -12.38 -13.33 15.80
CA ASN A 479 -11.66 -12.32 15.05
C ASN A 479 -10.16 -12.44 15.41
N PHE A 480 -9.46 -13.38 14.82
CA PHE A 480 -8.00 -13.35 14.86
C PHE A 480 -7.51 -12.23 13.91
N THR A 481 -7.34 -11.02 14.42
CA THR A 481 -6.41 -10.07 13.83
C THR A 481 -5.02 -10.63 14.08
N ALA A 482 -4.41 -11.14 12.98
CA ALA A 482 -3.05 -11.66 12.91
C ALA A 482 -2.01 -10.57 13.27
#